data_ca57375906e0c0457ff3b4f3ed63a65f
#
_entry.id   ca57375906e0c0457ff3b4f3ed63a65f
#
_cell.length_a   1.000
_cell.length_b   1.000
_cell.length_c   1.000
_cell.angle_alpha   90.00
_cell.angle_beta   90.00
_cell.angle_gamma   90.00
#
_symmetry.space_group_name_H-M   'P 1'
#
loop_
_entity.id
_entity.type
_entity.pdbx_description
1 polymer ?
#
loop_
_entity_poly.entity_id
_entity_poly.type
_entity_poly.pdbx_seq_one_letter_code
_entity_poly.pdbx_strand_id
1 'polypeptide(L)'
;MIRSVDPVEDAKDDLDALKPFATDRQRECIDAILTYGGMKAASKVLGVSHTTISKAIKATRIKAAMQGHSPKHDMVHDVPNPFIVKGVSTYYNRDGVAAGQWVKSTLDQSAYQAALQAMADGISAGITPRATIPKPTEVDTDLLTIYPLGDPHSGLYSWIKETGHTFDLAEYERINTLAIDAIMLGSPKSDTALYIDLGDTVHAHDDKKRTPGSGHYLDVSGRICEAIESSFKLKAYHIDRLLEHHNNVIFRLNRGNHDPVTAVAISGMVRERYRLNPRVTVVDPYNPYWYYEFGKVMIATAHGDGAKAPQMGPVMANDQAEMWGRTKHRYCFLGHVHHWKGENFPGVTVEYFGTLAAPDFYSHHAGYRSTREIKSITLHREHGRWGSVERNVSAFA
;
A
#
# COMPACT_ATOMS: atom_id res chain seq x y z
N MET A 1 -34.64 10.78 -46.90
CA MET A 1 -34.57 12.20 -46.49
C MET A 1 -33.60 12.25 -45.30
N ILE A 2 -32.35 12.61 -45.56
CA ILE A 2 -31.36 12.87 -44.52
C ILE A 2 -31.69 14.25 -43.98
N ARG A 3 -32.11 14.37 -42.72
CA ARG A 3 -32.23 15.67 -42.06
C ARG A 3 -30.82 16.28 -41.98
N SER A 4 -30.63 17.42 -42.64
CA SER A 4 -29.45 18.25 -42.44
C SER A 4 -29.53 18.81 -41.02
N VAL A 5 -28.74 18.26 -40.12
CA VAL A 5 -28.60 18.78 -38.74
C VAL A 5 -27.72 20.03 -38.85
N ASP A 6 -28.17 21.14 -38.24
CA ASP A 6 -27.44 22.41 -38.24
C ASP A 6 -26.13 22.25 -37.44
N PRO A 7 -24.95 22.54 -38.04
CA PRO A 7 -23.65 22.38 -37.35
C PRO A 7 -23.50 23.19 -36.05
N VAL A 8 -24.36 24.18 -35.82
CA VAL A 8 -24.37 25.02 -34.62
C VAL A 8 -25.16 24.37 -33.49
N GLU A 9 -26.23 23.60 -33.80
CA GLU A 9 -26.97 22.82 -32.79
C GLU A 9 -26.16 21.62 -32.30
N ASP A 10 -25.52 20.86 -33.18
CA ASP A 10 -24.63 19.76 -32.85
C ASP A 10 -23.48 20.20 -31.91
N ALA A 11 -22.95 21.41 -32.11
CA ALA A 11 -21.88 21.94 -31.28
C ALA A 11 -22.34 22.36 -29.85
N LYS A 12 -23.64 22.71 -29.68
CA LYS A 12 -24.24 23.06 -28.40
C LYS A 12 -24.56 21.81 -27.55
N ASP A 13 -25.15 20.80 -28.20
CA ASP A 13 -25.48 19.53 -27.57
C ASP A 13 -24.22 18.80 -27.08
N ASP A 14 -23.13 18.83 -27.87
CA ASP A 14 -21.81 18.27 -27.46
C ASP A 14 -21.24 19.00 -26.25
N LEU A 15 -21.45 20.31 -26.07
CA LEU A 15 -20.96 21.06 -24.91
C LEU A 15 -21.79 20.82 -23.65
N ASP A 16 -23.10 20.71 -23.78
CA ASP A 16 -23.99 20.45 -22.63
C ASP A 16 -23.74 19.06 -22.06
N ALA A 17 -23.54 18.08 -22.89
CA ALA A 17 -23.22 16.70 -22.53
C ALA A 17 -21.88 16.57 -21.75
N LEU A 18 -21.00 17.58 -21.78
CA LEU A 18 -19.75 17.59 -21.02
C LEU A 18 -19.91 18.03 -19.56
N LYS A 19 -21.05 18.64 -19.18
CA LYS A 19 -21.27 19.16 -17.81
C LYS A 19 -21.08 18.15 -16.67
N PRO A 20 -21.49 16.87 -16.79
CA PRO A 20 -21.26 15.87 -15.76
C PRO A 20 -19.77 15.64 -15.45
N PHE A 21 -18.88 15.85 -16.42
CA PHE A 21 -17.44 15.63 -16.30
C PHE A 21 -16.66 16.88 -15.90
N ALA A 22 -17.34 18.03 -15.77
CA ALA A 22 -16.73 19.33 -15.52
C ALA A 22 -16.61 19.63 -14.03
N THR A 23 -15.52 20.28 -13.63
CA THR A 23 -15.44 20.98 -12.33
C THR A 23 -16.36 22.19 -12.33
N ASP A 24 -16.69 22.76 -11.17
CA ASP A 24 -17.57 23.93 -11.08
C ASP A 24 -17.09 25.08 -11.95
N ARG A 25 -15.79 25.38 -11.94
CA ARG A 25 -15.21 26.42 -12.81
C ARG A 25 -15.27 26.10 -14.30
N GLN A 26 -15.12 24.83 -14.66
CA GLN A 26 -15.28 24.38 -16.07
C GLN A 26 -16.74 24.41 -16.50
N ARG A 27 -17.67 24.09 -15.58
CA ARG A 27 -19.12 24.18 -15.81
C ARG A 27 -19.54 25.63 -16.05
N GLU A 28 -19.05 26.58 -15.26
CA GLU A 28 -19.26 28.01 -15.51
C GLU A 28 -18.81 28.45 -16.92
N CYS A 29 -17.66 27.92 -17.39
CA CYS A 29 -17.20 28.21 -18.75
C CYS A 29 -18.14 27.63 -19.83
N ILE A 30 -18.63 26.40 -19.61
CA ILE A 30 -19.59 25.76 -20.52
C ILE A 30 -20.90 26.55 -20.56
N ASP A 31 -21.46 26.86 -19.40
CA ASP A 31 -22.71 27.61 -19.25
C ASP A 31 -22.61 29.00 -19.91
N ALA A 32 -21.49 29.68 -19.71
CA ALA A 32 -21.26 30.98 -20.36
C ALA A 32 -21.18 30.86 -21.92
N ILE A 33 -20.55 29.80 -22.44
CA ILE A 33 -20.51 29.57 -23.90
C ILE A 33 -21.93 29.32 -24.46
N LEU A 34 -22.68 28.47 -23.77
CA LEU A 34 -24.05 28.11 -24.20
C LEU A 34 -25.00 29.32 -24.13
N THR A 35 -24.88 30.13 -23.06
CA THR A 35 -25.72 31.31 -22.83
C THR A 35 -25.40 32.47 -23.77
N TYR A 36 -24.11 32.75 -23.99
CA TYR A 36 -23.68 33.93 -24.73
C TYR A 36 -23.23 33.66 -26.18
N GLY A 37 -23.39 32.42 -26.64
CA GLY A 37 -23.24 32.05 -28.05
C GLY A 37 -21.79 31.89 -28.53
N GLY A 38 -20.82 31.68 -27.63
CA GLY A 38 -19.45 31.34 -28.01
C GLY A 38 -18.36 31.76 -27.04
N MET A 39 -17.17 31.17 -27.22
CA MET A 39 -16.03 31.37 -26.30
C MET A 39 -15.56 32.82 -26.17
N LYS A 40 -15.68 33.61 -27.23
CA LYS A 40 -15.27 35.02 -27.25
C LYS A 40 -16.21 35.90 -26.41
N ALA A 41 -17.50 35.63 -26.47
CA ALA A 41 -18.50 36.31 -25.65
C ALA A 41 -18.40 35.85 -24.17
N ALA A 42 -18.29 34.55 -23.94
CA ALA A 42 -18.09 33.97 -22.63
C ALA A 42 -16.84 34.53 -21.92
N SER A 43 -15.74 34.72 -22.64
CA SER A 43 -14.49 35.27 -22.07
C SER A 43 -14.65 36.69 -21.55
N LYS A 44 -15.44 37.53 -22.23
CA LYS A 44 -15.74 38.90 -21.79
C LYS A 44 -16.59 38.92 -20.53
N VAL A 45 -17.59 38.04 -20.45
CA VAL A 45 -18.50 37.98 -19.28
C VAL A 45 -17.81 37.42 -18.05
N LEU A 46 -17.00 36.39 -18.23
CA LEU A 46 -16.26 35.74 -17.12
C LEU A 46 -14.98 36.49 -16.72
N GLY A 47 -14.58 37.53 -17.45
CA GLY A 47 -13.35 38.27 -17.16
C GLY A 47 -12.06 37.46 -17.34
N VAL A 48 -12.08 36.42 -18.19
CA VAL A 48 -10.94 35.53 -18.41
C VAL A 48 -10.54 35.52 -19.89
N SER A 49 -9.30 35.07 -20.19
CA SER A 49 -8.86 34.99 -21.59
C SER A 49 -9.60 33.89 -22.36
N HIS A 50 -9.76 34.11 -23.69
CA HIS A 50 -10.27 33.07 -24.59
C HIS A 50 -9.48 31.76 -24.50
N THR A 51 -8.15 31.85 -24.29
CA THR A 51 -7.26 30.70 -24.11
C THR A 51 -7.58 29.93 -22.83
N THR A 52 -7.97 30.61 -21.75
CA THR A 52 -8.39 30.00 -20.50
C THR A 52 -9.64 29.13 -20.69
N ILE A 53 -10.65 29.68 -21.36
CA ILE A 53 -11.89 28.94 -21.68
C ILE A 53 -11.58 27.73 -22.60
N SER A 54 -10.79 27.92 -23.65
CA SER A 54 -10.40 26.85 -24.55
C SER A 54 -9.66 25.71 -23.82
N LYS A 55 -8.75 26.04 -22.91
CA LYS A 55 -8.06 25.05 -22.06
C LYS A 55 -9.03 24.31 -21.12
N ALA A 56 -10.00 25.02 -20.54
CA ALA A 56 -11.03 24.43 -19.69
C ALA A 56 -11.87 23.40 -20.45
N ILE A 57 -12.38 23.76 -21.64
CA ILE A 57 -13.16 22.84 -22.48
C ILE A 57 -12.32 21.62 -22.91
N LYS A 58 -11.07 21.85 -23.35
CA LYS A 58 -10.16 20.76 -23.73
C LYS A 58 -9.92 19.78 -22.58
N ALA A 59 -9.68 20.29 -21.38
CA ALA A 59 -9.48 19.48 -20.19
C ALA A 59 -10.73 18.67 -19.83
N THR A 60 -11.92 19.28 -19.94
CA THR A 60 -13.20 18.58 -19.69
C THR A 60 -13.42 17.46 -20.72
N ARG A 61 -13.14 17.69 -22.01
CA ARG A 61 -13.24 16.64 -23.04
C ARG A 61 -12.30 15.47 -22.80
N ILE A 62 -11.05 15.73 -22.39
CA ILE A 62 -10.11 14.67 -22.04
C ILE A 62 -10.65 13.84 -20.86
N LYS A 63 -11.18 14.50 -19.83
CA LYS A 63 -11.77 13.83 -18.67
C LYS A 63 -13.01 13.01 -19.06
N ALA A 64 -13.89 13.55 -19.89
CA ALA A 64 -15.06 12.86 -20.41
C ALA A 64 -14.65 11.60 -21.20
N ALA A 65 -13.67 11.71 -22.09
CA ALA A 65 -13.16 10.58 -22.85
C ALA A 65 -12.54 9.48 -21.95
N MET A 66 -11.81 9.86 -20.91
CA MET A 66 -11.30 8.91 -19.92
C MET A 66 -12.42 8.17 -19.18
N GLN A 67 -13.59 8.79 -19.03
CA GLN A 67 -14.78 8.20 -18.42
C GLN A 67 -15.73 7.55 -19.45
N GLY A 68 -15.33 7.41 -20.71
CA GLY A 68 -16.09 6.71 -21.75
C GLY A 68 -17.01 7.58 -22.58
N HIS A 69 -16.98 8.91 -22.40
CA HIS A 69 -17.82 9.83 -23.15
C HIS A 69 -17.00 10.60 -24.18
N SER A 70 -17.10 10.17 -25.44
CA SER A 70 -16.52 10.86 -26.62
C SER A 70 -17.33 10.49 -27.89
N PRO A 71 -18.49 11.10 -28.10
CA PRO A 71 -19.43 10.72 -29.17
C PRO A 71 -18.81 10.74 -30.59
N LYS A 72 -17.85 11.65 -30.82
CA LYS A 72 -17.12 11.72 -32.11
C LYS A 72 -16.22 10.51 -32.38
N HIS A 73 -15.96 9.67 -31.36
CA HIS A 73 -15.19 8.45 -31.46
C HIS A 73 -16.03 7.22 -31.04
N ASP A 74 -17.35 7.31 -31.21
CA ASP A 74 -18.33 6.26 -30.88
C ASP A 74 -18.28 5.80 -29.40
N MET A 75 -17.83 6.66 -28.52
CA MET A 75 -17.79 6.40 -27.07
C MET A 75 -18.95 7.10 -26.38
N VAL A 76 -20.03 6.36 -26.12
CA VAL A 76 -21.27 6.89 -25.54
C VAL A 76 -21.69 6.22 -24.23
N HIS A 77 -20.85 5.35 -23.71
CA HIS A 77 -21.11 4.65 -22.45
C HIS A 77 -20.10 5.07 -21.39
N ASP A 78 -20.60 5.75 -20.37
CA ASP A 78 -19.79 6.22 -19.25
C ASP A 78 -19.41 5.06 -18.34
N VAL A 79 -18.20 5.10 -17.78
CA VAL A 79 -17.78 4.22 -16.71
C VAL A 79 -17.90 4.95 -15.37
N PRO A 80 -18.44 4.30 -14.33
CA PRO A 80 -18.61 4.96 -13.04
C PRO A 80 -17.26 5.24 -12.36
N ASN A 81 -17.16 6.35 -11.63
CA ASN A 81 -16.02 6.60 -10.75
C ASN A 81 -15.89 5.45 -9.72
N PRO A 82 -14.67 4.99 -9.37
CA PRO A 82 -13.34 5.51 -9.75
C PRO A 82 -12.68 4.80 -10.95
N PHE A 83 -13.47 4.33 -11.92
CA PHE A 83 -12.94 3.64 -13.08
C PHE A 83 -12.67 4.60 -14.25
N ILE A 84 -11.68 4.27 -15.07
CA ILE A 84 -11.37 4.92 -16.34
C ILE A 84 -11.38 3.89 -17.46
N VAL A 85 -11.66 4.35 -18.68
CA VAL A 85 -11.65 3.49 -19.86
C VAL A 85 -10.23 3.02 -20.17
N LYS A 86 -10.01 1.70 -20.20
CA LYS A 86 -8.77 1.06 -20.63
C LYS A 86 -8.72 0.83 -22.13
N GLY A 87 -9.88 0.65 -22.75
CA GLY A 87 -10.01 0.45 -24.19
C GLY A 87 -11.46 0.25 -24.59
N VAL A 88 -11.76 0.55 -25.85
CA VAL A 88 -13.09 0.42 -26.45
C VAL A 88 -12.96 -0.39 -27.73
N SER A 89 -13.90 -1.32 -27.94
CA SER A 89 -14.09 -2.04 -29.20
C SER A 89 -15.50 -1.79 -29.70
N THR A 90 -15.64 -1.14 -30.86
CA THR A 90 -16.94 -0.88 -31.49
C THR A 90 -17.13 -1.83 -32.67
N TYR A 91 -18.27 -2.51 -32.71
CA TYR A 91 -18.70 -3.33 -33.84
C TYR A 91 -19.65 -2.52 -34.71
N TYR A 92 -19.32 -2.40 -35.97
CA TYR A 92 -20.14 -1.75 -36.99
C TYR A 92 -20.90 -2.80 -37.80
N ASN A 93 -22.18 -2.55 -38.10
CA ASN A 93 -22.96 -3.36 -39.01
C ASN A 93 -22.54 -3.14 -40.47
N ARG A 94 -23.21 -3.82 -41.42
CA ARG A 94 -22.92 -3.70 -42.88
C ARG A 94 -23.17 -2.32 -43.44
N ASP A 95 -23.96 -1.49 -42.76
CA ASP A 95 -24.30 -0.11 -43.15
C ASP A 95 -23.36 0.91 -42.53
N GLY A 96 -22.33 0.46 -41.82
CA GLY A 96 -21.35 1.32 -41.15
C GLY A 96 -21.87 1.98 -39.85
N VAL A 97 -22.99 1.49 -39.31
CA VAL A 97 -23.56 2.00 -38.06
C VAL A 97 -23.05 1.18 -36.90
N ALA A 98 -22.66 1.85 -35.79
CA ALA A 98 -22.25 1.19 -34.59
C ALA A 98 -23.39 0.31 -34.02
N ALA A 99 -23.19 -1.00 -33.97
CA ALA A 99 -24.18 -1.99 -33.56
C ALA A 99 -23.92 -2.58 -32.20
N GLY A 100 -22.73 -2.39 -31.66
CA GLY A 100 -22.35 -2.82 -30.31
C GLY A 100 -21.02 -2.26 -29.92
N GLN A 101 -20.82 -2.07 -28.59
CA GLN A 101 -19.59 -1.55 -28.06
C GLN A 101 -19.20 -2.30 -26.76
N TRP A 102 -17.95 -2.69 -26.66
CA TRP A 102 -17.37 -3.24 -25.44
C TRP A 102 -16.40 -2.22 -24.83
N VAL A 103 -16.75 -1.69 -23.66
CA VAL A 103 -15.91 -0.78 -22.90
C VAL A 103 -15.18 -1.58 -21.83
N LYS A 104 -13.86 -1.66 -21.94
CA LYS A 104 -12.99 -2.21 -20.90
C LYS A 104 -12.59 -1.07 -19.97
N SER A 105 -12.88 -1.21 -18.69
CA SER A 105 -12.50 -0.23 -17.66
C SER A 105 -11.42 -0.77 -16.74
N THR A 106 -10.68 0.13 -16.11
CA THR A 106 -9.72 -0.14 -15.06
C THR A 106 -9.87 0.91 -13.97
N LEU A 107 -9.44 0.57 -12.75
CA LEU A 107 -9.43 1.52 -11.62
C LEU A 107 -8.47 2.68 -11.94
N ASP A 108 -8.90 3.93 -11.72
CA ASP A 108 -7.99 5.08 -11.73
C ASP A 108 -7.12 5.05 -10.48
N GLN A 109 -5.94 4.48 -10.62
CA GLN A 109 -4.99 4.34 -9.50
C GLN A 109 -4.55 5.69 -8.93
N SER A 110 -4.49 6.74 -9.74
CA SER A 110 -4.07 8.06 -9.28
C SER A 110 -5.15 8.72 -8.42
N ALA A 111 -6.40 8.65 -8.83
CA ALA A 111 -7.54 9.13 -8.05
C ALA A 111 -7.72 8.32 -6.75
N TYR A 112 -7.49 7.02 -6.81
CA TYR A 112 -7.55 6.14 -5.66
C TYR A 112 -6.42 6.46 -4.66
N GLN A 113 -5.18 6.63 -5.13
CA GLN A 113 -4.05 7.03 -4.27
C GLN A 113 -4.27 8.42 -3.65
N ALA A 114 -4.80 9.38 -4.39
CA ALA A 114 -5.12 10.71 -3.87
C ALA A 114 -6.20 10.66 -2.77
N ALA A 115 -7.24 9.85 -2.94
CA ALA A 115 -8.28 9.65 -1.92
C ALA A 115 -7.72 9.02 -0.64
N LEU A 116 -6.80 8.08 -0.78
CA LEU A 116 -6.12 7.45 0.36
C LEU A 116 -5.16 8.38 1.07
N GLN A 117 -4.42 9.19 0.31
CA GLN A 117 -3.57 10.21 0.92
C GLN A 117 -4.43 11.22 1.69
N ALA A 118 -5.55 11.68 1.12
CA ALA A 118 -6.48 12.57 1.81
C ALA A 118 -7.09 11.93 3.07
N MET A 119 -7.39 10.63 3.03
CA MET A 119 -7.84 9.87 4.20
C MET A 119 -6.72 9.76 5.25
N ALA A 120 -5.49 9.44 4.84
CA ALA A 120 -4.33 9.39 5.73
C ALA A 120 -4.06 10.74 6.37
N ASP A 121 -4.11 11.83 5.61
CA ASP A 121 -3.93 13.20 6.10
C ASP A 121 -5.03 13.59 7.09
N GLY A 122 -6.30 13.25 6.81
CA GLY A 122 -7.43 13.48 7.70
C GLY A 122 -7.31 12.73 9.02
N ILE A 123 -6.91 11.47 9.00
CA ILE A 123 -6.65 10.66 10.20
C ILE A 123 -5.43 11.21 10.94
N SER A 124 -4.37 11.59 10.21
CA SER A 124 -3.13 12.12 10.77
C SER A 124 -3.33 13.44 11.52
N ALA A 125 -4.26 14.29 11.07
CA ALA A 125 -4.59 15.56 11.74
C ALA A 125 -5.07 15.38 13.20
N GLY A 126 -5.66 14.23 13.53
CA GLY A 126 -6.09 13.86 14.90
C GLY A 126 -5.02 13.15 15.73
N ILE A 127 -3.86 12.81 15.17
CA ILE A 127 -2.83 12.04 15.87
C ILE A 127 -1.97 12.96 16.73
N THR A 128 -1.99 12.74 18.04
CA THR A 128 -1.10 13.45 18.98
C THR A 128 0.32 12.89 18.84
N PRO A 129 1.34 13.75 18.61
CA PRO A 129 2.73 13.31 18.58
C PRO A 129 3.16 12.66 19.91
N ARG A 130 3.95 11.61 19.83
CA ARG A 130 4.44 10.88 21.01
C ARG A 130 5.50 11.71 21.75
N ALA A 131 5.36 11.82 23.05
CA ALA A 131 6.40 12.37 23.91
C ALA A 131 7.69 11.54 23.84
N THR A 132 8.84 12.19 24.11
CA THR A 132 10.14 11.51 24.09
C THR A 132 10.21 10.42 25.15
N ILE A 133 10.63 9.23 24.75
CA ILE A 133 10.92 8.09 25.62
C ILE A 133 12.39 8.19 26.08
N PRO A 134 12.73 7.92 27.34
CA PRO A 134 14.13 7.90 27.80
C PRO A 134 14.99 6.95 26.97
N LYS A 135 16.24 7.34 26.72
CA LYS A 135 17.20 6.45 26.05
C LYS A 135 17.67 5.33 26.97
N PRO A 136 17.96 4.14 26.42
CA PRO A 136 18.66 3.11 27.19
C PRO A 136 20.05 3.62 27.63
N THR A 137 20.56 3.10 28.74
CA THR A 137 21.86 3.54 29.32
C THR A 137 23.06 2.99 28.55
N GLU A 138 22.91 1.80 27.99
CA GLU A 138 23.99 1.10 27.28
C GLU A 138 23.44 0.44 26.02
N VAL A 139 24.14 0.63 24.89
CA VAL A 139 23.84 0.00 23.59
C VAL A 139 25.14 -0.36 22.88
N ASP A 140 25.13 -1.42 22.10
CA ASP A 140 26.23 -1.82 21.24
C ASP A 140 26.09 -1.17 19.86
N THR A 141 27.07 -0.35 19.46
CA THR A 141 27.09 0.37 18.18
C THR A 141 27.58 -0.50 16.99
N ASP A 142 28.21 -1.64 17.29
CA ASP A 142 28.63 -2.60 16.26
C ASP A 142 27.54 -3.60 15.90
N LEU A 143 26.42 -3.55 16.63
CA LEU A 143 25.25 -4.40 16.39
C LEU A 143 24.06 -3.62 15.81
N LEU A 144 23.30 -4.30 14.97
CA LEU A 144 22.01 -3.91 14.47
C LEU A 144 21.00 -5.02 14.75
N THR A 145 19.91 -4.72 15.44
CA THR A 145 18.86 -5.69 15.69
C THR A 145 17.66 -5.44 14.79
N ILE A 146 17.19 -6.46 14.11
CA ILE A 146 16.08 -6.43 13.18
C ILE A 146 14.92 -7.21 13.77
N TYR A 147 13.74 -6.61 13.72
CA TYR A 147 12.47 -7.17 14.17
C TYR A 147 11.54 -7.28 12.97
N PRO A 148 11.66 -8.35 12.15
CA PRO A 148 10.75 -8.60 11.06
C PRO A 148 9.43 -9.14 11.59
N LEU A 149 8.33 -8.54 11.16
CA LEU A 149 6.97 -8.99 11.42
C LEU A 149 6.38 -9.47 10.10
N GLY A 150 6.20 -10.79 9.98
CA GLY A 150 5.65 -11.40 8.78
C GLY A 150 4.13 -11.48 8.85
N ASP A 151 3.48 -10.96 7.83
CA ASP A 151 2.06 -11.18 7.51
C ASP A 151 1.13 -11.11 8.74
N PRO A 152 1.02 -9.95 9.41
CA PRO A 152 0.27 -9.82 10.66
C PRO A 152 -1.23 -10.04 10.53
N HIS A 153 -1.81 -9.75 9.36
CA HIS A 153 -3.21 -9.97 9.02
C HIS A 153 -4.22 -9.45 10.06
N SER A 154 -4.09 -8.18 10.46
CA SER A 154 -5.08 -7.52 11.30
C SER A 154 -6.48 -7.65 10.69
N GLY A 155 -7.45 -8.09 11.48
CA GLY A 155 -8.81 -8.35 11.01
C GLY A 155 -9.03 -9.72 10.38
N LEU A 156 -8.05 -10.63 10.40
CA LEU A 156 -8.28 -12.03 10.06
C LEU A 156 -9.19 -12.67 11.12
N TYR A 157 -10.09 -13.55 10.67
CA TYR A 157 -10.93 -14.37 11.52
C TYR A 157 -10.60 -15.85 11.37
N SER A 158 -10.46 -16.53 12.50
CA SER A 158 -10.30 -17.99 12.54
C SER A 158 -11.21 -18.56 13.63
N TRP A 159 -12.05 -19.55 13.24
CA TRP A 159 -12.99 -20.18 14.14
C TRP A 159 -12.46 -21.53 14.64
N ILE A 160 -12.46 -21.71 15.96
CA ILE A 160 -11.89 -22.89 16.60
C ILE A 160 -12.45 -24.23 16.11
N LYS A 161 -13.75 -24.26 15.74
CA LYS A 161 -14.39 -25.50 15.26
C LYS A 161 -13.96 -25.89 13.84
N GLU A 162 -13.48 -24.93 13.04
CA GLU A 162 -13.02 -25.18 11.68
C GLU A 162 -11.52 -25.41 11.59
N THR A 163 -10.75 -24.60 12.33
CA THR A 163 -9.30 -24.53 12.16
C THR A 163 -8.53 -25.09 13.37
N GLY A 164 -9.20 -25.28 14.52
CA GLY A 164 -8.55 -25.58 15.78
C GLY A 164 -7.97 -24.38 16.50
N HIS A 165 -8.15 -23.17 15.94
CA HIS A 165 -7.65 -21.91 16.50
C HIS A 165 -8.75 -20.86 16.61
N THR A 166 -8.64 -19.99 17.62
CA THR A 166 -9.40 -18.74 17.69
C THR A 166 -8.47 -17.60 17.32
N PHE A 167 -8.90 -16.76 16.38
CA PHE A 167 -8.16 -15.55 16.01
C PHE A 167 -9.16 -14.47 15.57
N ASP A 168 -9.02 -13.30 16.16
CA ASP A 168 -9.81 -12.09 15.90
C ASP A 168 -8.95 -10.86 16.21
N LEU A 169 -9.52 -9.67 16.17
CA LEU A 169 -8.77 -8.43 16.46
C LEU A 169 -8.19 -8.40 17.88
N ALA A 170 -8.90 -8.95 18.86
CA ALA A 170 -8.42 -8.97 20.25
C ALA A 170 -7.22 -9.91 20.40
N GLU A 171 -7.28 -11.10 19.80
CA GLU A 171 -6.17 -12.04 19.79
C GLU A 171 -4.99 -11.53 18.96
N TYR A 172 -5.25 -10.85 17.84
CA TYR A 172 -4.23 -10.16 17.07
C TYR A 172 -3.44 -9.16 17.92
N GLU A 173 -4.11 -8.28 18.65
CA GLU A 173 -3.47 -7.30 19.54
C GLU A 173 -2.69 -7.99 20.66
N ARG A 174 -3.32 -8.97 21.33
CA ARG A 174 -2.72 -9.70 22.44
C ARG A 174 -1.41 -10.39 22.05
N ILE A 175 -1.46 -11.20 20.97
CA ILE A 175 -0.32 -12.04 20.60
C ILE A 175 0.85 -11.20 20.09
N ASN A 176 0.59 -10.18 19.30
CA ASN A 176 1.63 -9.33 18.75
C ASN A 176 2.29 -8.46 19.85
N THR A 177 1.52 -8.01 20.86
CA THR A 177 2.05 -7.29 22.01
C THR A 177 3.02 -8.17 22.82
N LEU A 178 2.59 -9.38 23.18
CA LEU A 178 3.43 -10.31 23.93
C LEU A 178 4.67 -10.76 23.15
N ALA A 179 4.49 -10.98 21.85
CA ALA A 179 5.57 -11.45 20.99
C ALA A 179 6.71 -10.43 20.86
N ILE A 180 6.41 -9.15 20.61
CA ILE A 180 7.45 -8.12 20.48
C ILE A 180 8.20 -7.94 21.80
N ASP A 181 7.50 -7.94 22.94
CA ASP A 181 8.12 -7.82 24.26
C ASP A 181 9.07 -8.99 24.53
N ALA A 182 8.66 -10.21 24.23
CA ALA A 182 9.46 -11.40 24.47
C ALA A 182 10.72 -11.48 23.60
N ILE A 183 10.64 -11.11 22.32
CA ILE A 183 11.84 -11.13 21.46
C ILE A 183 12.75 -9.94 21.73
N MET A 184 12.20 -8.78 22.07
CA MET A 184 12.98 -7.59 22.44
C MET A 184 13.83 -7.86 23.68
N LEU A 185 13.22 -8.40 24.74
CA LEU A 185 13.93 -8.71 25.98
C LEU A 185 15.03 -9.77 25.80
N GLY A 186 14.87 -10.67 24.83
CA GLY A 186 15.88 -11.68 24.50
C GLY A 186 16.97 -11.19 23.55
N SER A 187 16.81 -10.02 22.93
CA SER A 187 17.73 -9.49 21.93
C SER A 187 18.78 -8.57 22.54
N PRO A 188 19.99 -8.47 21.95
CA PRO A 188 20.98 -7.49 22.38
C PRO A 188 20.48 -6.05 22.19
N LYS A 189 20.91 -5.15 23.07
CA LYS A 189 20.66 -3.71 22.95
C LYS A 189 21.62 -3.11 21.92
N SER A 190 21.24 -3.09 20.67
CA SER A 190 21.96 -2.38 19.60
C SER A 190 21.62 -0.89 19.60
N ASP A 191 22.51 -0.05 19.04
CA ASP A 191 22.22 1.38 18.89
C ASP A 191 20.96 1.63 18.07
N THR A 192 20.80 0.90 16.99
CA THR A 192 19.65 1.01 16.07
C THR A 192 18.89 -0.30 15.97
N ALA A 193 17.57 -0.22 15.99
CA ALA A 193 16.66 -1.29 15.63
C ALA A 193 16.04 -1.03 14.25
N LEU A 194 15.97 -2.07 13.42
CA LEU A 194 15.10 -2.08 12.23
C LEU A 194 13.80 -2.80 12.58
N TYR A 195 12.69 -2.09 12.66
CA TYR A 195 11.37 -2.69 12.76
C TYR A 195 10.74 -2.75 11.37
N ILE A 196 10.60 -3.94 10.83
CA ILE A 196 10.19 -4.19 9.46
C ILE A 196 8.89 -4.99 9.46
N ASP A 197 7.79 -4.34 9.10
CA ASP A 197 6.57 -5.06 8.73
C ASP A 197 6.70 -5.50 7.27
N LEU A 198 6.67 -6.81 7.06
CA LEU A 198 6.93 -7.42 5.75
C LEU A 198 5.71 -7.37 4.80
N GLY A 199 4.62 -6.70 5.20
CA GLY A 199 3.40 -6.54 4.39
C GLY A 199 2.28 -7.46 4.83
N ASP A 200 1.14 -7.34 4.16
CA ASP A 200 -0.12 -7.98 4.56
C ASP A 200 -0.47 -7.68 6.02
N THR A 201 -0.24 -6.41 6.40
CA THR A 201 -0.52 -5.89 7.74
C THR A 201 -2.01 -5.99 8.06
N VAL A 202 -2.87 -5.68 7.08
CA VAL A 202 -4.32 -5.78 7.18
C VAL A 202 -4.83 -6.90 6.28
N HIS A 203 -5.69 -7.75 6.82
CA HIS A 203 -6.18 -8.93 6.11
C HIS A 203 -7.09 -8.61 4.94
N ALA A 204 -8.01 -7.65 5.09
CA ALA A 204 -8.90 -7.21 4.03
C ALA A 204 -8.62 -5.75 3.67
N HIS A 205 -8.58 -5.46 2.37
CA HIS A 205 -8.30 -4.15 1.81
C HIS A 205 -9.54 -3.21 1.84
N ASP A 206 -10.72 -3.79 1.70
CA ASP A 206 -12.00 -3.08 1.64
C ASP A 206 -13.14 -3.92 2.22
N ASP A 207 -14.33 -3.32 2.26
CA ASP A 207 -15.55 -4.00 2.75
C ASP A 207 -16.05 -5.14 1.86
N LYS A 208 -15.44 -5.36 0.69
CA LYS A 208 -15.77 -6.50 -0.19
C LYS A 208 -15.21 -7.81 0.32
N LYS A 209 -14.29 -7.76 1.29
CA LYS A 209 -13.69 -8.93 1.94
C LYS A 209 -13.06 -9.88 0.91
N ARG A 210 -12.25 -9.31 0.01
CA ARG A 210 -11.54 -10.05 -1.04
C ARG A 210 -10.13 -9.51 -1.21
N THR A 211 -9.22 -10.40 -1.61
CA THR A 211 -7.87 -9.97 -2.00
C THR A 211 -7.93 -9.09 -3.25
N PRO A 212 -7.23 -7.95 -3.29
CA PRO A 212 -7.32 -6.98 -4.39
C PRO A 212 -6.97 -7.55 -5.77
N GLY A 213 -5.96 -8.42 -5.83
CA GLY A 213 -5.47 -8.97 -7.10
C GLY A 213 -6.18 -10.24 -7.56
N SER A 214 -6.30 -11.22 -6.67
CA SER A 214 -6.83 -12.56 -6.98
C SER A 214 -8.32 -12.72 -6.74
N GLY A 215 -8.95 -11.82 -5.97
CA GLY A 215 -10.38 -11.83 -5.68
C GLY A 215 -10.85 -12.95 -4.75
N HIS A 216 -9.93 -13.61 -4.02
CA HIS A 216 -10.28 -14.64 -3.04
C HIS A 216 -11.09 -14.05 -1.90
N TYR A 217 -12.11 -14.76 -1.43
CA TYR A 217 -12.86 -14.40 -0.22
C TYR A 217 -11.98 -14.53 1.02
N LEU A 218 -12.18 -13.60 1.94
CA LEU A 218 -11.42 -13.50 3.18
C LEU A 218 -12.38 -13.61 4.37
N ASP A 219 -12.02 -14.44 5.35
CA ASP A 219 -12.70 -14.51 6.64
C ASP A 219 -12.20 -13.37 7.52
N VAL A 220 -13.08 -12.44 7.86
CA VAL A 220 -12.70 -11.22 8.57
C VAL A 220 -13.39 -11.09 9.93
N SER A 221 -12.66 -10.57 10.91
CA SER A 221 -13.10 -10.12 12.20
C SER A 221 -13.19 -8.59 12.22
N GLY A 222 -14.36 -8.06 12.58
CA GLY A 222 -14.56 -6.61 12.64
C GLY A 222 -14.69 -5.93 11.27
N ARG A 223 -14.48 -4.61 11.27
CA ARG A 223 -14.50 -3.76 10.08
C ARG A 223 -13.09 -3.36 9.69
N ILE A 224 -12.91 -2.97 8.44
CA ILE A 224 -11.61 -2.51 7.93
C ILE A 224 -11.04 -1.33 8.73
N CYS A 225 -11.87 -0.38 9.16
CA CYS A 225 -11.42 0.75 9.98
C CYS A 225 -10.90 0.31 11.35
N GLU A 226 -11.52 -0.71 11.98
CA GLU A 226 -11.06 -1.28 13.26
C GLU A 226 -9.71 -1.99 13.07
N ALA A 227 -9.54 -2.73 11.97
CA ALA A 227 -8.28 -3.39 11.64
C ALA A 227 -7.14 -2.39 11.37
N ILE A 228 -7.42 -1.26 10.69
CA ILE A 228 -6.45 -0.18 10.47
C ILE A 228 -6.06 0.47 11.80
N GLU A 229 -7.05 0.80 12.64
CA GLU A 229 -6.81 1.44 13.94
C GLU A 229 -5.99 0.52 14.86
N SER A 230 -6.33 -0.76 14.94
CA SER A 230 -5.62 -1.78 15.70
C SER A 230 -4.19 -1.94 15.19
N SER A 231 -3.99 -2.00 13.86
CA SER A 231 -2.65 -2.05 13.27
C SER A 231 -1.82 -0.83 13.63
N PHE A 232 -2.36 0.37 13.54
CA PHE A 232 -1.65 1.59 13.91
C PHE A 232 -1.25 1.60 15.39
N LYS A 233 -2.18 1.28 16.29
CA LYS A 233 -1.92 1.19 17.74
C LYS A 233 -0.80 0.20 18.04
N LEU A 234 -0.82 -0.94 17.37
CA LEU A 234 0.19 -1.98 17.55
C LEU A 234 1.57 -1.51 17.05
N LYS A 235 1.65 -0.88 15.86
CA LYS A 235 2.93 -0.31 15.37
C LYS A 235 3.48 0.75 16.33
N ALA A 236 2.60 1.61 16.85
CA ALA A 236 2.99 2.61 17.84
C ALA A 236 3.50 1.95 19.12
N TYR A 237 2.83 0.93 19.64
CA TYR A 237 3.28 0.17 20.80
C TYR A 237 4.66 -0.46 20.56
N HIS A 238 4.84 -1.17 19.42
CA HIS A 238 6.12 -1.80 19.09
C HIS A 238 7.27 -0.79 19.04
N ILE A 239 7.08 0.35 18.37
CA ILE A 239 8.10 1.40 18.27
C ILE A 239 8.40 1.98 19.66
N ASP A 240 7.40 2.23 20.50
CA ASP A 240 7.60 2.73 21.86
C ASP A 240 8.43 1.75 22.68
N ARG A 241 8.13 0.44 22.62
CA ARG A 241 8.89 -0.60 23.31
C ARG A 241 10.33 -0.69 22.80
N LEU A 242 10.53 -0.64 21.47
CA LEU A 242 11.87 -0.69 20.89
C LEU A 242 12.71 0.54 21.26
N LEU A 243 12.11 1.72 21.43
CA LEU A 243 12.79 2.93 21.87
C LEU A 243 13.27 2.85 23.35
N GLU A 244 12.68 2.00 24.17
CA GLU A 244 13.16 1.71 25.53
C GLU A 244 14.42 0.82 25.52
N HIS A 245 14.62 0.07 24.43
CA HIS A 245 15.69 -0.93 24.30
C HIS A 245 16.84 -0.48 23.37
N HIS A 246 16.56 0.41 22.41
CA HIS A 246 17.48 0.92 21.38
C HIS A 246 17.50 2.44 21.36
N ASN A 247 18.60 3.06 20.95
CA ASN A 247 18.67 4.52 20.81
C ASN A 247 17.82 5.02 19.64
N ASN A 248 17.78 4.28 18.54
CA ASN A 248 17.09 4.66 17.32
C ASN A 248 16.24 3.51 16.80
N VAL A 249 15.11 3.85 16.17
CA VAL A 249 14.24 2.89 15.49
C VAL A 249 14.00 3.36 14.05
N ILE A 250 14.32 2.51 13.09
CA ILE A 250 13.95 2.70 11.69
C ILE A 250 12.77 1.77 11.42
N PHE A 251 11.64 2.35 11.10
CA PHE A 251 10.41 1.63 10.78
C PHE A 251 10.19 1.56 9.28
N ARG A 252 10.03 0.36 8.75
CA ARG A 252 9.64 0.08 7.39
C ARG A 252 8.38 -0.78 7.39
N LEU A 253 7.36 -0.37 6.60
CA LEU A 253 6.19 -1.17 6.30
C LEU A 253 6.19 -1.44 4.79
N ASN A 254 6.30 -2.71 4.40
CA ASN A 254 6.16 -3.14 3.02
C ASN A 254 4.68 -3.23 2.66
N ARG A 255 4.34 -2.95 1.41
CA ARG A 255 2.99 -3.17 0.89
C ARG A 255 2.84 -4.63 0.53
N GLY A 256 1.80 -5.28 1.03
CA GLY A 256 1.45 -6.64 0.66
C GLY A 256 0.38 -6.71 -0.43
N ASN A 257 0.06 -7.91 -0.86
CA ASN A 257 -1.00 -8.15 -1.85
C ASN A 257 -2.42 -8.05 -1.24
N HIS A 258 -2.56 -8.14 0.08
CA HIS A 258 -3.81 -7.90 0.81
C HIS A 258 -4.07 -6.41 1.06
N ASP A 259 -3.02 -5.61 1.26
CA ASP A 259 -3.12 -4.24 1.75
C ASP A 259 -2.28 -3.21 0.96
N PRO A 260 -2.24 -3.27 -0.38
CA PRO A 260 -1.30 -2.49 -1.19
C PRO A 260 -1.41 -0.98 -0.98
N VAL A 261 -2.49 -0.51 -0.42
CA VAL A 261 -2.77 0.91 -0.21
C VAL A 261 -2.97 1.25 1.25
N THR A 262 -3.63 0.39 2.01
CA THR A 262 -3.85 0.56 3.45
C THR A 262 -2.52 0.65 4.21
N ALA A 263 -1.52 -0.12 3.76
CA ALA A 263 -0.14 -0.03 4.25
C ALA A 263 0.44 1.40 4.14
N VAL A 264 0.15 2.12 3.05
CA VAL A 264 0.60 3.52 2.87
C VAL A 264 -0.04 4.43 3.91
N ALA A 265 -1.35 4.28 4.15
CA ALA A 265 -2.06 5.06 5.15
C ALA A 265 -1.51 4.81 6.56
N ILE A 266 -1.34 3.55 6.96
CA ILE A 266 -0.77 3.19 8.27
C ILE A 266 0.64 3.75 8.43
N SER A 267 1.49 3.66 7.41
CA SER A 267 2.85 4.25 7.44
C SER A 267 2.79 5.78 7.64
N GLY A 268 1.85 6.46 6.98
CA GLY A 268 1.61 7.89 7.17
C GLY A 268 1.18 8.24 8.60
N MET A 269 0.28 7.46 9.19
CA MET A 269 -0.16 7.62 10.58
C MET A 269 1.00 7.46 11.58
N VAL A 270 1.86 6.45 11.36
CA VAL A 270 3.07 6.22 12.19
C VAL A 270 4.04 7.39 12.03
N ARG A 271 4.25 7.89 10.81
CA ARG A 271 5.12 9.05 10.56
C ARG A 271 4.62 10.28 11.33
N GLU A 272 3.34 10.57 11.27
CA GLU A 272 2.75 11.69 12.00
C GLU A 272 2.88 11.54 13.52
N ARG A 273 2.67 10.31 14.04
CA ARG A 273 2.83 10.01 15.46
C ARG A 273 4.23 10.34 15.98
N TYR A 274 5.26 10.09 15.16
CA TYR A 274 6.66 10.26 15.56
C TYR A 274 7.36 11.45 14.88
N ARG A 275 6.64 12.35 14.19
CA ARG A 275 7.21 13.48 13.44
C ARG A 275 8.13 14.41 14.25
N LEU A 276 7.92 14.47 15.57
CA LEU A 276 8.73 15.26 16.50
C LEU A 276 9.77 14.44 17.28
N ASN A 277 9.88 13.14 17.00
CA ASN A 277 10.84 12.27 17.67
C ASN A 277 12.02 11.95 16.74
N PRO A 278 13.21 12.60 16.95
CA PRO A 278 14.37 12.41 16.06
C PRO A 278 14.98 11.00 16.12
N ARG A 279 14.57 10.18 17.09
CA ARG A 279 15.00 8.80 17.23
C ARG A 279 14.23 7.81 16.36
N VAL A 280 13.16 8.27 15.69
CA VAL A 280 12.32 7.42 14.82
C VAL A 280 12.42 7.89 13.39
N THR A 281 12.83 7.00 12.51
CA THR A 281 12.81 7.22 11.06
C THR A 281 11.74 6.32 10.44
N VAL A 282 10.73 6.91 9.81
CA VAL A 282 9.70 6.17 9.09
C VAL A 282 10.03 6.20 7.60
N VAL A 283 10.32 5.03 7.05
CA VAL A 283 10.68 4.86 5.63
C VAL A 283 9.44 4.90 4.75
N ASP A 284 9.53 5.56 3.59
CA ASP A 284 8.44 5.61 2.62
C ASP A 284 8.10 4.23 2.05
N PRO A 285 6.81 3.83 2.04
CA PRO A 285 6.38 2.50 1.61
C PRO A 285 6.16 2.38 0.10
N TYR A 286 6.46 3.41 -0.71
CA TYR A 286 6.07 3.46 -2.13
C TYR A 286 6.83 2.47 -3.00
N ASN A 287 8.15 2.32 -2.78
CA ASN A 287 8.95 1.32 -3.49
C ASN A 287 8.70 -0.07 -2.87
N PRO A 288 8.38 -1.11 -3.64
CA PRO A 288 8.22 -2.47 -3.13
C PRO A 288 9.51 -3.05 -2.55
N TYR A 289 10.66 -2.56 -2.98
CA TYR A 289 11.97 -2.95 -2.45
C TYR A 289 12.55 -1.82 -1.61
N TRP A 290 13.13 -2.16 -0.46
CA TRP A 290 13.89 -1.24 0.37
C TRP A 290 15.23 -1.84 0.73
N TYR A 291 16.26 -0.99 0.75
CA TYR A 291 17.64 -1.38 0.99
C TYR A 291 18.23 -0.58 2.14
N TYR A 292 19.05 -1.24 2.95
CA TYR A 292 19.73 -0.62 4.08
C TYR A 292 21.17 -1.14 4.16
N GLU A 293 22.12 -0.25 4.39
CA GLU A 293 23.54 -0.55 4.56
C GLU A 293 23.95 -0.37 6.02
N PHE A 294 24.63 -1.39 6.57
CA PHE A 294 25.19 -1.35 7.93
C PHE A 294 26.60 -1.93 7.91
N GLY A 295 27.63 -1.06 7.83
CA GLY A 295 29.02 -1.47 7.69
C GLY A 295 29.24 -2.35 6.45
N LYS A 296 29.60 -3.61 6.62
CA LYS A 296 29.77 -4.58 5.54
C LYS A 296 28.51 -5.40 5.25
N VAL A 297 27.40 -4.99 5.81
CA VAL A 297 26.11 -5.69 5.64
C VAL A 297 25.18 -4.90 4.74
N MET A 298 24.55 -5.56 3.78
CA MET A 298 23.45 -5.06 2.98
C MET A 298 22.18 -5.84 3.33
N ILE A 299 21.09 -5.13 3.57
CA ILE A 299 19.77 -5.69 3.84
C ILE A 299 18.83 -5.23 2.74
N ALA A 300 18.03 -6.16 2.22
CA ALA A 300 16.89 -5.86 1.36
C ALA A 300 15.61 -6.37 2.01
N THR A 301 14.49 -5.69 1.78
CA THR A 301 13.16 -6.17 2.18
C THR A 301 12.14 -5.96 1.09
N ALA A 302 11.22 -6.90 0.96
CA ALA A 302 10.02 -6.83 0.13
C ALA A 302 8.93 -7.69 0.76
N HIS A 303 7.69 -7.63 0.24
CA HIS A 303 6.66 -8.54 0.73
C HIS A 303 6.93 -9.98 0.30
N GLY A 304 7.26 -10.24 -0.95
CA GLY A 304 7.56 -11.59 -1.45
C GLY A 304 6.58 -12.12 -2.50
N ASP A 305 5.55 -11.36 -2.83
CA ASP A 305 4.56 -11.66 -3.88
C ASP A 305 5.09 -11.37 -5.31
N GLY A 306 6.21 -10.64 -5.43
CA GLY A 306 6.85 -10.25 -6.68
C GLY A 306 7.98 -11.19 -7.13
N ALA A 307 9.22 -10.68 -7.12
CA ALA A 307 10.40 -11.45 -7.53
C ALA A 307 10.63 -12.66 -6.61
N LYS A 308 10.99 -13.79 -7.21
CA LYS A 308 11.26 -15.03 -6.49
C LYS A 308 12.64 -15.01 -5.82
N ALA A 309 12.83 -15.78 -4.76
CA ALA A 309 14.06 -15.84 -3.98
C ALA A 309 15.36 -15.89 -4.81
N PRO A 310 15.48 -16.74 -5.86
CA PRO A 310 16.68 -16.76 -6.70
C PRO A 310 16.98 -15.47 -7.46
N GLN A 311 15.97 -14.62 -7.66
CA GLN A 311 16.09 -13.35 -8.38
C GLN A 311 16.56 -12.21 -7.48
N MET A 312 16.48 -12.35 -6.15
CA MET A 312 16.75 -11.27 -5.22
C MET A 312 18.20 -10.79 -5.26
N GLY A 313 19.17 -11.70 -5.43
CA GLY A 313 20.59 -11.29 -5.61
C GLY A 313 20.80 -10.38 -6.81
N PRO A 314 20.40 -10.77 -8.04
CA PRO A 314 20.43 -9.90 -9.22
C PRO A 314 19.66 -8.58 -9.05
N VAL A 315 18.46 -8.59 -8.43
CA VAL A 315 17.69 -7.36 -8.18
C VAL A 315 18.48 -6.41 -7.27
N MET A 316 18.96 -6.90 -6.12
CA MET A 316 19.76 -6.11 -5.17
C MET A 316 21.02 -5.52 -5.83
N ALA A 317 21.73 -6.31 -6.63
CA ALA A 317 22.94 -5.88 -7.31
C ALA A 317 22.67 -4.84 -8.40
N ASN A 318 21.56 -4.96 -9.11
CA ASN A 318 21.16 -3.99 -10.14
C ASN A 318 20.70 -2.66 -9.53
N ASP A 319 19.82 -2.74 -8.52
CA ASP A 319 19.21 -1.55 -7.92
C ASP A 319 20.19 -0.75 -7.07
N GLN A 320 21.15 -1.43 -6.44
CA GLN A 320 22.10 -0.86 -5.48
C GLN A 320 23.53 -1.33 -5.74
N ALA A 321 24.01 -1.15 -6.98
CA ALA A 321 25.30 -1.66 -7.43
C ALA A 321 26.48 -1.20 -6.56
N GLU A 322 26.49 0.06 -6.11
CA GLU A 322 27.53 0.60 -5.25
C GLU A 322 27.47 -0.01 -3.83
N MET A 323 26.29 -0.12 -3.23
CA MET A 323 26.10 -0.74 -1.92
C MET A 323 26.47 -2.22 -1.99
N TRP A 324 26.06 -2.92 -3.06
CA TRP A 324 26.45 -4.30 -3.32
C TRP A 324 27.97 -4.47 -3.39
N GLY A 325 28.68 -3.59 -4.09
CA GLY A 325 30.14 -3.62 -4.23
C GLY A 325 30.89 -3.37 -2.90
N ARG A 326 30.35 -2.54 -2.00
CA ARG A 326 30.96 -2.22 -0.70
C ARG A 326 30.70 -3.26 0.38
N THR A 327 29.63 -4.05 0.26
CA THR A 327 29.18 -4.99 1.29
C THR A 327 29.64 -6.42 1.02
N LYS A 328 29.73 -7.23 2.06
CA LYS A 328 30.11 -8.66 2.01
C LYS A 328 28.98 -9.60 2.40
N HIS A 329 28.20 -9.19 3.41
CA HIS A 329 27.12 -9.98 3.99
C HIS A 329 25.79 -9.41 3.50
N ARG A 330 25.01 -10.17 2.73
CA ARG A 330 23.79 -9.66 2.12
C ARG A 330 22.61 -10.54 2.48
N TYR A 331 21.55 -9.91 2.97
CA TYR A 331 20.34 -10.57 3.43
C TYR A 331 19.13 -9.95 2.74
N CYS A 332 18.16 -10.78 2.36
CA CYS A 332 16.87 -10.34 1.86
C CYS A 332 15.78 -10.97 2.72
N PHE A 333 14.91 -10.14 3.32
CA PHE A 333 13.83 -10.54 4.21
C PHE A 333 12.48 -10.36 3.53
N LEU A 334 11.69 -11.45 3.51
CA LEU A 334 10.43 -11.57 2.79
C LEU A 334 9.34 -12.13 3.70
N GLY A 335 8.08 -11.77 3.46
CA GLY A 335 6.86 -12.33 4.03
C GLY A 335 6.13 -13.24 3.05
N HIS A 336 4.80 -13.12 2.95
CA HIS A 336 3.89 -13.70 1.97
C HIS A 336 3.61 -15.21 2.10
N VAL A 337 4.60 -16.01 2.45
CA VAL A 337 4.46 -17.48 2.46
C VAL A 337 4.02 -18.05 3.81
N HIS A 338 3.89 -17.20 4.83
CA HIS A 338 3.41 -17.53 6.18
C HIS A 338 4.20 -18.63 6.92
N HIS A 339 5.38 -19.00 6.43
CA HIS A 339 6.27 -19.95 7.10
C HIS A 339 7.72 -19.52 6.97
N TRP A 340 8.53 -19.92 7.93
CA TRP A 340 9.95 -19.65 7.85
C TRP A 340 10.61 -20.54 6.79
N LYS A 341 11.40 -19.91 5.92
CA LYS A 341 12.27 -20.58 4.95
C LYS A 341 13.51 -19.72 4.74
N GLY A 342 14.70 -20.30 4.98
CA GLY A 342 15.99 -19.69 4.69
C GLY A 342 16.75 -20.43 3.61
N GLU A 343 17.30 -19.69 2.63
CA GLU A 343 18.05 -20.28 1.52
C GLU A 343 19.21 -19.37 1.09
N ASN A 344 20.37 -19.98 0.82
CA ASN A 344 21.54 -19.27 0.33
C ASN A 344 21.61 -19.31 -1.20
N PHE A 345 21.67 -18.14 -1.81
CA PHE A 345 21.91 -17.98 -3.23
C PHE A 345 23.27 -17.30 -3.45
N PRO A 346 23.84 -17.34 -4.67
CA PRO A 346 25.09 -16.66 -4.94
C PRO A 346 25.04 -15.17 -4.52
N GLY A 347 25.80 -14.86 -3.48
CA GLY A 347 25.97 -13.49 -2.96
C GLY A 347 24.90 -12.98 -2.01
N VAL A 348 23.83 -13.72 -1.69
CA VAL A 348 22.74 -13.30 -0.80
C VAL A 348 22.09 -14.47 -0.06
N THR A 349 21.75 -14.27 1.21
CA THR A 349 20.84 -15.15 1.95
C THR A 349 19.44 -14.57 1.90
N VAL A 350 18.46 -15.34 1.44
CA VAL A 350 17.04 -14.95 1.39
C VAL A 350 16.28 -15.70 2.47
N GLU A 351 15.55 -14.96 3.30
CA GLU A 351 14.72 -15.53 4.36
C GLU A 351 13.28 -15.05 4.23
N TYR A 352 12.36 -15.99 4.22
CA TYR A 352 10.94 -15.76 4.43
C TYR A 352 10.62 -15.93 5.90
N PHE A 353 9.74 -15.08 6.42
CA PHE A 353 9.34 -15.12 7.83
C PHE A 353 7.95 -15.71 7.99
N GLY A 354 7.76 -16.43 9.08
CA GLY A 354 6.46 -16.92 9.50
C GLY A 354 5.55 -15.82 10.00
N THR A 355 4.30 -16.17 10.26
CA THR A 355 3.28 -15.25 10.80
C THR A 355 2.91 -15.62 12.22
N LEU A 356 2.42 -14.62 12.98
CA LEU A 356 1.75 -14.81 14.27
C LEU A 356 0.24 -15.09 14.10
N ALA A 357 -0.33 -14.80 12.91
CA ALA A 357 -1.72 -15.03 12.62
C ALA A 357 -2.07 -16.53 12.62
N ALA A 358 -3.28 -16.86 13.06
CA ALA A 358 -3.77 -18.23 12.94
C ALA A 358 -4.18 -18.52 11.48
N PRO A 359 -4.21 -19.80 11.06
CA PRO A 359 -4.76 -20.15 9.76
C PRO A 359 -6.26 -19.81 9.73
N ASP A 360 -6.71 -19.15 8.66
CA ASP A 360 -8.12 -19.04 8.32
C ASP A 360 -8.67 -20.35 7.73
N PHE A 361 -9.94 -20.39 7.39
CA PHE A 361 -10.56 -21.58 6.79
C PHE A 361 -9.84 -21.99 5.49
N TYR A 362 -9.50 -21.04 4.62
CA TYR A 362 -8.82 -21.31 3.35
C TYR A 362 -7.45 -21.98 3.57
N SER A 363 -6.61 -21.39 4.40
CA SER A 363 -5.29 -21.94 4.72
C SER A 363 -5.36 -23.31 5.37
N HIS A 364 -6.35 -23.48 6.27
CA HIS A 364 -6.58 -24.74 6.95
C HIS A 364 -7.04 -25.84 5.97
N HIS A 365 -7.99 -25.52 5.08
CA HIS A 365 -8.49 -26.43 4.05
C HIS A 365 -7.41 -26.81 3.03
N ALA A 366 -6.57 -25.84 2.63
CA ALA A 366 -5.46 -26.08 1.72
C ALA A 366 -4.31 -26.91 2.33
N GLY A 367 -4.39 -27.23 3.62
CA GLY A 367 -3.40 -28.05 4.31
C GLY A 367 -2.15 -27.30 4.76
N TYR A 368 -2.16 -25.96 4.75
CA TYR A 368 -1.06 -25.17 5.27
C TYR A 368 -0.94 -25.32 6.78
N ARG A 369 0.22 -25.80 7.24
CA ARG A 369 0.51 -26.15 8.64
C ARG A 369 1.86 -25.56 9.04
N SER A 370 1.91 -24.22 9.11
CA SER A 370 3.12 -23.52 9.49
C SER A 370 3.20 -23.33 11.00
N THR A 371 4.40 -23.33 11.53
CA THR A 371 4.65 -22.89 12.89
C THR A 371 4.40 -21.39 12.98
N ARG A 372 3.59 -20.98 13.95
CA ARG A 372 3.34 -19.57 14.26
C ARG A 372 4.42 -19.07 15.17
N GLU A 373 5.25 -18.15 14.71
CA GLU A 373 6.43 -17.70 15.43
C GLU A 373 6.83 -16.27 15.06
N ILE A 374 7.60 -15.67 15.94
CA ILE A 374 8.27 -14.39 15.71
C ILE A 374 9.78 -14.57 15.92
N LYS A 375 10.55 -13.81 15.15
CA LYS A 375 12.02 -13.89 15.19
C LYS A 375 12.63 -12.48 15.17
N SER A 376 13.66 -12.25 15.97
CA SER A 376 14.58 -11.12 15.79
C SER A 376 15.91 -11.62 15.27
N ILE A 377 16.62 -10.75 14.55
CA ILE A 377 17.92 -11.04 13.96
C ILE A 377 18.88 -9.94 14.41
N THR A 378 20.02 -10.35 14.93
CA THR A 378 21.13 -9.42 15.24
C THR A 378 22.24 -9.59 14.21
N LEU A 379 22.68 -8.47 13.64
CA LEU A 379 23.79 -8.42 12.69
C LEU A 379 24.94 -7.60 13.29
N HIS A 380 26.16 -8.05 13.06
CA HIS A 380 27.38 -7.30 13.37
C HIS A 380 27.88 -6.60 12.10
N ARG A 381 28.27 -5.32 12.21
CA ARG A 381 28.61 -4.48 11.07
C ARG A 381 29.73 -5.02 10.16
N GLU A 382 30.68 -5.80 10.71
CA GLU A 382 31.78 -6.40 9.97
C GLU A 382 31.59 -7.89 9.68
N HIS A 383 30.85 -8.62 10.54
CA HIS A 383 30.80 -10.09 10.55
C HIS A 383 29.46 -10.66 10.03
N GLY A 384 28.45 -9.82 9.75
CA GLY A 384 27.14 -10.27 9.28
C GLY A 384 26.31 -10.88 10.41
N ARG A 385 25.68 -12.02 10.19
CA ARG A 385 24.79 -12.68 11.16
C ARG A 385 25.51 -12.93 12.49
N TRP A 386 25.01 -12.32 13.57
CA TRP A 386 25.56 -12.44 14.90
C TRP A 386 24.74 -13.37 15.80
N GLY A 387 23.41 -13.32 15.67
CA GLY A 387 22.49 -14.16 16.43
C GLY A 387 21.03 -13.97 15.99
N SER A 388 20.16 -14.74 16.61
CA SER A 388 18.70 -14.58 16.50
C SER A 388 18.03 -15.01 17.79
N VAL A 389 16.84 -14.44 18.05
CA VAL A 389 15.92 -14.88 19.11
C VAL A 389 14.61 -15.27 18.45
N GLU A 390 14.09 -16.43 18.80
CA GLU A 390 12.85 -16.98 18.25
C GLU A 390 11.88 -17.32 19.36
N ARG A 391 10.59 -17.06 19.15
CA ARG A 391 9.52 -17.46 20.05
C ARG A 391 8.33 -17.99 19.28
N ASN A 392 7.93 -19.19 19.64
CA ASN A 392 6.69 -19.79 19.15
C ASN A 392 5.48 -19.17 19.87
N VAL A 393 4.36 -19.07 19.19
CA VAL A 393 3.10 -18.56 19.76
C VAL A 393 2.67 -19.32 21.01
N SER A 394 2.97 -20.62 21.12
CA SER A 394 2.68 -21.43 22.32
C SER A 394 3.36 -20.90 23.59
N ALA A 395 4.40 -20.08 23.47
CA ALA A 395 5.03 -19.42 24.62
C ALA A 395 4.18 -18.28 25.19
N PHE A 396 3.11 -17.88 24.50
CA PHE A 396 2.23 -16.77 24.87
C PHE A 396 0.78 -17.23 25.16
N ALA A 397 0.55 -18.55 25.27
CA ALA A 397 -0.74 -19.16 25.58
C ALA A 397 -1.16 -18.93 27.04
#